data_d4d7ba5e691f60962f746cfabbac691e
#
_entry.id   d4d7ba5e691f60962f746cfabbac691e
#
_cell.length_a   1.000
_cell.length_b   1.000
_cell.length_c   1.000
_cell.angle_alpha   90.00
_cell.angle_beta   90.00
_cell.angle_gamma   90.00
#
_symmetry.space_group_name_H-M   'P 1'
#
loop_
_entity.id
_entity.type
_entity.pdbx_description
1 polymer ?
#
loop_
_entity_poly.entity_id
_entity_poly.type
_entity_poly.pdbx_seq_one_letter_code
_entity_poly.pdbx_strand_id
1 'polypeptide(L)'
;MLEKEDIEKIIPQRDPFLMIDEVEEFVPGEMAIAYKNVNENEWYFKGHFPGNPIMPGVLITESLAQTGAVAILSLEENKGKNALFGGIDKLRFKKMVVPGDKLKLELKIIKKKGPIGIGEGIATVDGKLAAKGEFTFAVV
;
A
#
# COMPACT_ATOMS: atom_id res chain seq x y z
N MET A 1 -5.72 16.13 -0.16
CA MET A 1 -5.15 15.04 -1.00
C MET A 1 -3.65 15.19 -1.12
N LEU A 2 -2.92 14.09 -0.95
CA LEU A 2 -1.46 14.08 -1.11
C LEU A 2 -1.09 13.55 -2.49
N GLU A 3 -0.12 14.19 -3.12
CA GLU A 3 0.48 13.71 -4.36
C GLU A 3 1.85 13.09 -4.07
N LYS A 4 2.50 12.53 -5.07
CA LYS A 4 3.78 11.80 -4.90
C LYS A 4 4.80 12.56 -4.07
N GLU A 5 4.98 13.85 -4.32
CA GLU A 5 5.95 14.65 -3.60
C GLU A 5 5.66 14.73 -2.11
N ASP A 6 4.38 14.81 -1.75
CA ASP A 6 3.95 14.84 -0.35
C ASP A 6 4.13 13.47 0.30
N ILE A 7 3.81 12.40 -0.44
CA ILE A 7 3.97 11.03 0.02
C ILE A 7 5.45 10.75 0.32
N GLU A 8 6.34 11.20 -0.54
CA GLU A 8 7.79 11.02 -0.37
C GLU A 8 8.34 11.74 0.88
N LYS A 9 7.62 12.71 1.40
CA LYS A 9 7.99 13.37 2.66
C LYS A 9 7.60 12.56 3.88
N ILE A 10 6.71 11.57 3.71
CA ILE A 10 6.21 10.75 4.81
C ILE A 10 6.86 9.37 4.81
N ILE A 11 6.94 8.71 3.64
CA ILE A 11 7.49 7.36 3.53
C ILE A 11 8.82 7.37 2.80
N PRO A 12 9.73 6.42 3.11
CA PRO A 12 11.08 6.40 2.51
C PRO A 12 11.15 5.76 1.12
N GLN A 13 10.14 5.00 0.69
CA GLN A 13 10.14 4.35 -0.61
C GLN A 13 10.22 5.36 -1.75
N ARG A 14 10.96 5.02 -2.81
CA ARG A 14 11.15 5.86 -4.00
C ARG A 14 10.95 5.04 -5.26
N ASP A 15 10.67 5.72 -6.38
CA ASP A 15 10.59 5.06 -7.67
C ASP A 15 11.87 4.27 -7.95
N PRO A 16 11.79 3.05 -8.49
CA PRO A 16 10.57 2.42 -9.03
C PRO A 16 9.75 1.63 -8.01
N PHE A 17 10.12 1.65 -6.73
CA PHE A 17 9.45 0.86 -5.70
C PHE A 17 8.30 1.60 -5.00
N LEU A 18 8.10 2.87 -5.29
CA LEU A 18 6.94 3.61 -4.78
C LEU A 18 5.68 3.11 -5.49
N MET A 19 4.76 2.50 -4.73
CA MET A 19 3.59 1.79 -5.28
C MET A 19 2.28 2.52 -5.04
N ILE A 20 2.30 3.76 -4.58
CA ILE A 20 1.09 4.58 -4.42
C ILE A 20 1.30 5.91 -5.12
N ASP A 21 0.27 6.39 -5.81
CA ASP A 21 0.36 7.61 -6.61
C ASP A 21 -0.26 8.82 -5.93
N GLU A 22 -1.29 8.59 -5.13
CA GLU A 22 -1.97 9.66 -4.40
C GLU A 22 -2.60 9.12 -3.12
N VAL A 23 -2.77 10.00 -2.14
CA VAL A 23 -3.47 9.68 -0.89
C VAL A 23 -4.67 10.61 -0.81
N GLU A 24 -5.87 10.02 -0.80
CA GLU A 24 -7.12 10.77 -0.74
C GLU A 24 -7.38 11.29 0.66
N GLU A 25 -7.14 10.44 1.67
CA GLU A 25 -7.43 10.75 3.06
C GLU A 25 -6.48 9.96 3.96
N PHE A 26 -6.05 10.57 5.05
CA PHE A 26 -5.33 9.84 6.09
C PHE A 26 -5.53 10.50 7.45
N VAL A 27 -5.52 9.68 8.48
CA VAL A 27 -5.57 10.12 9.87
C VAL A 27 -4.36 9.48 10.55
N PRO A 28 -3.38 10.27 10.99
CA PRO A 28 -2.15 9.73 11.59
C PRO A 28 -2.43 8.71 12.70
N GLY A 29 -1.81 7.54 12.57
CA GLY A 29 -1.97 6.45 13.52
C GLY A 29 -3.26 5.66 13.39
N GLU A 30 -4.18 6.05 12.50
CA GLU A 30 -5.49 5.42 12.39
C GLU A 30 -5.77 4.78 11.04
N MET A 31 -5.62 5.52 9.94
CA MET A 31 -5.98 4.99 8.63
C MET A 31 -5.40 5.82 7.49
N ALA A 32 -5.39 5.23 6.31
CA ALA A 32 -5.11 5.93 5.06
C ALA A 32 -5.86 5.29 3.91
N ILE A 33 -6.23 6.11 2.94
CA ILE A 33 -6.84 5.70 1.68
C ILE A 33 -5.98 6.26 0.56
N ALA A 34 -5.41 5.36 -0.25
CA ALA A 34 -4.51 5.72 -1.33
C ALA A 34 -4.95 5.08 -2.64
N TYR A 35 -4.35 5.52 -3.73
CA TYR A 35 -4.62 4.98 -5.06
C TYR A 35 -3.32 4.68 -5.78
N LYS A 36 -3.33 3.60 -6.54
CA LYS A 36 -2.31 3.28 -7.52
C LYS A 36 -2.96 3.22 -8.90
N ASN A 37 -2.47 4.05 -9.81
CA ASN A 37 -2.86 3.97 -11.21
C ASN A 37 -1.98 2.91 -11.87
N VAL A 38 -2.58 1.80 -12.27
CA VAL A 38 -1.84 0.69 -12.84
C VAL A 38 -1.58 0.98 -14.32
N ASN A 39 -0.34 1.31 -14.64
CA ASN A 39 0.08 1.75 -15.97
C ASN A 39 0.68 0.57 -16.76
N GLU A 40 0.40 0.50 -18.05
CA GLU A 40 0.93 -0.56 -18.92
C GLU A 40 2.44 -0.60 -19.01
N ASN A 41 3.11 0.53 -18.69
CA ASN A 41 4.57 0.65 -18.73
C ASN A 41 5.26 0.32 -17.42
N GLU A 42 4.54 -0.20 -16.42
CA GLU A 42 5.14 -0.59 -15.15
C GLU A 42 6.22 -1.65 -15.39
N TRP A 43 7.33 -1.53 -14.66
CA TRP A 43 8.52 -2.36 -14.87
C TRP A 43 8.28 -3.86 -14.73
N TYR A 44 7.30 -4.28 -13.92
CA TYR A 44 7.05 -5.70 -13.63
C TYR A 44 6.24 -6.42 -14.72
N PHE A 45 5.57 -5.71 -15.61
CA PHE A 45 4.70 -6.35 -16.61
C PHE A 45 5.45 -7.11 -17.69
N LYS A 46 6.70 -6.78 -17.97
CA LYS A 46 7.50 -7.51 -18.97
C LYS A 46 7.66 -8.98 -18.63
N GLY A 47 7.79 -9.28 -17.34
CA GLY A 47 7.99 -10.64 -16.86
C GLY A 47 6.75 -11.27 -16.25
N HIS A 48 5.72 -10.48 -15.98
CA HIS A 48 4.55 -10.98 -15.26
C HIS A 48 3.25 -10.52 -15.92
N PHE A 49 2.86 -11.06 -17.05
CA PHE A 49 3.52 -12.10 -17.85
C PHE A 49 3.69 -11.63 -19.29
N PRO A 50 4.64 -12.17 -20.06
CA PRO A 50 4.79 -11.78 -21.46
C PRO A 50 3.49 -11.90 -22.24
N GLY A 51 3.01 -10.77 -22.82
CA GLY A 51 1.76 -10.74 -23.57
C GLY A 51 0.48 -10.82 -22.73
N ASN A 52 0.60 -10.97 -21.41
CA ASN A 52 -0.54 -11.05 -20.49
C ASN A 52 -0.21 -10.34 -19.17
N PRO A 53 -0.24 -9.00 -19.16
CA PRO A 53 0.19 -8.23 -18.00
C PRO A 53 -0.81 -8.33 -16.84
N ILE A 54 -0.32 -8.81 -15.72
CA ILE A 54 -1.08 -8.93 -14.48
C ILE A 54 -0.21 -8.38 -13.36
N MET A 55 -0.74 -7.48 -12.54
CA MET A 55 0.00 -6.94 -11.40
C MET A 55 0.28 -8.05 -10.39
N PRO A 56 1.55 -8.29 -10.04
CA PRO A 56 1.87 -9.32 -9.04
C PRO A 56 1.14 -9.07 -7.72
N GLY A 57 0.54 -10.12 -7.16
CA GLY A 57 -0.16 -10.02 -5.88
C GLY A 57 0.72 -9.48 -4.77
N VAL A 58 2.01 -9.86 -4.76
CA VAL A 58 2.96 -9.34 -3.76
C VAL A 58 3.16 -7.84 -3.87
N LEU A 59 2.98 -7.24 -5.05
CA LEU A 59 3.08 -5.80 -5.22
C LEU A 59 1.78 -5.09 -4.84
N ILE A 60 0.63 -5.74 -4.96
CA ILE A 60 -0.61 -5.22 -4.37
C ILE A 60 -0.45 -5.17 -2.85
N THR A 61 0.14 -6.21 -2.28
CA THR A 61 0.46 -6.31 -0.85
C THR A 61 1.40 -5.18 -0.44
N GLU A 62 2.45 -4.93 -1.21
CA GLU A 62 3.38 -3.82 -0.96
C GLU A 62 2.68 -2.47 -1.05
N SER A 63 1.76 -2.30 -2.00
CA SER A 63 0.97 -1.07 -2.13
C SER A 63 0.13 -0.82 -0.87
N LEU A 64 -0.49 -1.85 -0.31
CA LEU A 64 -1.22 -1.76 0.96
C LEU A 64 -0.30 -1.45 2.12
N ALA A 65 0.91 -2.02 2.13
CA ALA A 65 1.90 -1.72 3.16
C ALA A 65 2.33 -0.26 3.12
N GLN A 66 2.56 0.29 1.93
CA GLN A 66 2.92 1.70 1.78
C GLN A 66 1.79 2.62 2.21
N THR A 67 0.55 2.23 1.95
CA THR A 67 -0.63 2.96 2.44
C THR A 67 -0.64 2.99 3.97
N GLY A 68 -0.36 1.84 4.59
CA GLY A 68 -0.25 1.76 6.06
C GLY A 68 0.92 2.57 6.59
N ALA A 69 2.03 2.58 5.86
CA ALA A 69 3.19 3.39 6.23
C ALA A 69 2.85 4.89 6.26
N VAL A 70 2.01 5.36 5.35
CA VAL A 70 1.54 6.76 5.40
C VAL A 70 0.83 7.04 6.71
N ALA A 71 -0.07 6.17 7.14
CA ALA A 71 -0.79 6.36 8.40
C ALA A 71 0.15 6.32 9.61
N ILE A 72 1.08 5.38 9.63
CA ILE A 72 1.98 5.16 10.79
C ILE A 72 3.08 6.22 10.86
N LEU A 73 3.73 6.50 9.74
CA LEU A 73 4.88 7.40 9.71
C LEU A 73 4.49 8.88 9.70
N SER A 74 3.21 9.20 9.51
CA SER A 74 2.72 10.56 9.63
C SER A 74 2.55 11.00 11.09
N LEU A 75 2.63 10.06 12.05
CA LEU A 75 2.70 10.41 13.46
C LEU A 75 4.02 11.14 13.73
N GLU A 76 3.96 12.22 14.50
CA GLU A 76 5.15 13.03 14.81
C GLU A 76 6.27 12.19 15.43
N GLU A 77 5.92 11.28 16.33
CA GLU A 77 6.87 10.39 17.00
C GLU A 77 7.60 9.42 16.04
N ASN A 78 7.04 9.18 14.86
CA ASN A 78 7.60 8.24 13.88
C ASN A 78 8.29 8.95 12.71
N LYS A 79 8.35 10.27 12.74
CA LYS A 79 8.93 11.05 11.65
C LYS A 79 10.39 10.65 11.39
N GLY A 80 10.69 10.36 10.12
CA GLY A 80 12.04 9.96 9.69
C GLY A 80 12.36 8.49 9.92
N LYS A 81 11.42 7.71 10.43
CA LYS A 81 11.60 6.28 10.65
C LYS A 81 11.11 5.47 9.46
N ASN A 82 11.35 4.16 9.49
CA ASN A 82 10.88 3.22 8.48
C ASN A 82 9.82 2.31 9.09
N ALA A 83 8.89 1.86 8.27
CA ALA A 83 7.93 0.83 8.64
C ALA A 83 8.24 -0.43 7.84
N LEU A 84 8.56 -1.51 8.53
CA LEU A 84 8.90 -2.79 7.93
C LEU A 84 7.78 -3.80 8.18
N PHE A 85 7.63 -4.76 7.27
CA PHE A 85 6.73 -5.88 7.52
C PHE A 85 7.25 -6.73 8.67
N GLY A 86 6.40 -7.00 9.67
CA GLY A 86 6.66 -7.96 10.72
C GLY A 86 5.90 -9.26 10.49
N GLY A 87 4.85 -9.23 9.68
CA GLY A 87 4.06 -10.40 9.36
C GLY A 87 2.85 -10.05 8.50
N ILE A 88 2.30 -11.05 7.84
CA ILE A 88 1.10 -10.92 7.00
C ILE A 88 0.20 -12.12 7.32
N ASP A 89 -1.05 -11.85 7.66
CA ASP A 89 -2.04 -12.87 8.01
C ASP A 89 -3.29 -12.73 7.15
N LYS A 90 -3.97 -13.85 6.92
CA LYS A 90 -5.28 -13.88 6.24
C LYS A 90 -5.28 -13.20 4.88
N LEU A 91 -4.16 -13.24 4.17
CA LEU A 91 -4.03 -12.63 2.86
C LEU A 91 -4.77 -13.45 1.81
N ARG A 92 -5.63 -12.77 1.04
CA ARG A 92 -6.41 -13.39 -0.04
C ARG A 92 -6.41 -12.48 -1.24
N PHE A 93 -6.29 -13.07 -2.42
CA PHE A 93 -6.40 -12.39 -3.71
C PHE A 93 -7.67 -12.88 -4.40
N LYS A 94 -8.56 -11.95 -4.76
CA LYS A 94 -9.89 -12.27 -5.28
C LYS A 94 -10.09 -11.85 -6.74
N LYS A 95 -9.26 -10.96 -7.25
CA LYS A 95 -9.41 -10.41 -8.60
C LYS A 95 -8.04 -10.04 -9.14
N MET A 96 -7.78 -10.36 -10.41
CA MET A 96 -6.57 -9.91 -11.10
C MET A 96 -6.64 -8.41 -11.34
N VAL A 97 -5.51 -7.74 -11.13
CA VAL A 97 -5.35 -6.31 -11.40
C VAL A 97 -4.51 -6.18 -12.67
N VAL A 98 -5.01 -5.41 -13.62
CA VAL A 98 -4.41 -5.30 -14.95
C VAL A 98 -4.19 -3.83 -15.33
N PRO A 99 -3.36 -3.56 -16.38
CA PRO A 99 -3.15 -2.18 -16.83
C PRO A 99 -4.47 -1.47 -17.14
N GLY A 100 -4.57 -0.22 -16.71
CA GLY A 100 -5.78 0.59 -16.84
C GLY A 100 -6.63 0.62 -15.58
N ASP A 101 -6.40 -0.30 -14.63
CA ASP A 101 -7.12 -0.30 -13.37
C ASP A 101 -6.63 0.82 -12.46
N LYS A 102 -7.57 1.42 -11.73
CA LYS A 102 -7.26 2.31 -10.62
C LYS A 102 -7.47 1.54 -9.33
N LEU A 103 -6.38 1.18 -8.69
CA LEU A 103 -6.40 0.36 -7.49
C LEU A 103 -6.60 1.25 -6.26
N LYS A 104 -7.72 1.05 -5.57
CA LYS A 104 -7.99 1.75 -4.31
C LYS A 104 -7.46 0.93 -3.15
N LEU A 105 -6.69 1.58 -2.30
CA LEU A 105 -5.95 0.94 -1.20
C LEU A 105 -6.40 1.55 0.12
N GLU A 106 -7.03 0.75 0.96
CA GLU A 106 -7.50 1.20 2.27
C GLU A 106 -6.79 0.42 3.36
N LEU A 107 -6.17 1.13 4.29
CA LEU A 107 -5.46 0.50 5.40
C LEU A 107 -5.92 1.16 6.70
N LYS A 108 -6.45 0.34 7.60
CA LYS A 108 -6.93 0.79 8.90
C LYS A 108 -6.11 0.13 9.99
N ILE A 109 -5.53 0.93 10.87
CA ILE A 109 -4.78 0.41 12.02
C ILE A 109 -5.79 -0.09 13.05
N ILE A 110 -5.73 -1.38 13.36
CA ILE A 110 -6.66 -2.02 14.28
C ILE A 110 -6.06 -2.28 15.65
N LYS A 111 -4.71 -2.27 15.75
CA LYS A 111 -4.02 -2.49 17.00
C LYS A 111 -2.64 -1.85 16.94
N LYS A 112 -2.23 -1.23 18.05
CA LYS A 112 -0.90 -0.65 18.16
C LYS A 112 -0.34 -0.95 19.55
N LYS A 113 0.91 -1.44 19.59
CA LYS A 113 1.62 -1.73 20.83
C LYS A 113 3.10 -1.40 20.66
N GLY A 114 3.54 -0.29 21.24
CA GLY A 114 4.92 0.18 21.09
C GLY A 114 5.25 0.43 19.62
N PRO A 115 6.37 -0.12 19.11
CA PRO A 115 6.76 0.05 17.71
C PRO A 115 6.00 -0.86 16.74
N ILE A 116 5.10 -1.72 17.25
CA ILE A 116 4.37 -2.69 16.45
C ILE A 116 2.95 -2.20 16.20
N GLY A 117 2.52 -2.23 14.94
CA GLY A 117 1.16 -1.92 14.55
C GLY A 117 0.58 -3.03 13.69
N ILE A 118 -0.72 -3.27 13.81
CA ILE A 118 -1.43 -4.22 12.95
C ILE A 118 -2.50 -3.43 12.20
N GLY A 119 -2.53 -3.59 10.87
CA GLY A 119 -3.51 -2.95 10.02
C GLY A 119 -4.30 -3.95 9.20
N GLU A 120 -5.56 -3.62 8.95
CA GLU A 120 -6.39 -4.36 8.01
C GLU A 120 -6.36 -3.62 6.68
N GLY A 121 -5.94 -4.32 5.62
CA GLY A 121 -5.81 -3.75 4.29
C GLY A 121 -6.80 -4.33 3.30
N ILE A 122 -7.39 -3.46 2.50
CA ILE A 122 -8.36 -3.83 1.46
C ILE A 122 -7.99 -3.10 0.17
N ALA A 123 -7.80 -3.86 -0.90
CA ALA A 123 -7.55 -3.31 -2.24
C ALA A 123 -8.74 -3.62 -3.13
N THR A 124 -9.28 -2.59 -3.80
CA THR A 124 -10.43 -2.74 -4.68
C THR A 124 -10.19 -2.07 -6.03
N VAL A 125 -10.87 -2.56 -7.06
CA VAL A 125 -10.92 -1.95 -8.39
C VAL A 125 -12.41 -1.81 -8.76
N ASP A 126 -12.85 -0.59 -9.00
CA ASP A 126 -14.26 -0.29 -9.31
C ASP A 126 -15.21 -0.91 -8.28
N GLY A 127 -14.85 -0.84 -6.99
CA GLY A 127 -15.63 -1.37 -5.89
C GLY A 127 -15.56 -2.89 -5.71
N LYS A 128 -14.83 -3.60 -6.57
CA LYS A 128 -14.68 -5.06 -6.49
C LYS A 128 -13.41 -5.43 -5.73
N LEU A 129 -13.51 -6.34 -4.78
CA LEU A 129 -12.39 -6.76 -3.97
C LEU A 129 -11.31 -7.44 -4.81
N ALA A 130 -10.09 -6.89 -4.78
CA ALA A 130 -8.92 -7.47 -5.41
C ALA A 130 -8.06 -8.24 -4.42
N ALA A 131 -7.82 -7.65 -3.24
CA ALA A 131 -7.02 -8.29 -2.20
C ALA A 131 -7.43 -7.81 -0.81
N LYS A 132 -7.21 -8.64 0.20
CA LYS A 132 -7.51 -8.33 1.59
C LYS A 132 -6.55 -9.10 2.50
N GLY A 133 -6.12 -8.46 3.59
CA GLY A 133 -5.25 -9.11 4.57
C GLY A 133 -5.02 -8.27 5.80
N GLU A 134 -4.33 -8.87 6.77
CA GLU A 134 -3.87 -8.17 7.97
C GLU A 134 -2.34 -8.06 7.90
N PHE A 135 -1.84 -6.88 8.19
CA PHE A 135 -0.42 -6.56 8.05
C PHE A 135 0.14 -6.10 9.38
N THR A 136 1.23 -6.74 9.82
CA THR A 136 1.95 -6.33 11.01
C THR A 136 3.13 -5.48 10.59
N PHE A 137 3.26 -4.31 11.17
CA PHE A 137 4.33 -3.35 10.89
C PHE A 137 5.23 -3.19 12.12
N ALA A 138 6.52 -3.07 11.87
CA ALA A 138 7.48 -2.69 12.90
C ALA A 138 8.12 -1.37 12.49
N VAL A 139 8.07 -0.38 13.39
CA VAL A 139 8.65 0.94 13.14
C VAL A 139 10.08 0.96 13.67
N VAL A 140 11.03 1.28 12.81
CA VAL A 140 12.46 1.27 13.15
C VAL A 140 13.17 2.56 12.74
#